data_5b0e759e12371efd604290c9df30c303
#
_entry.id   5b0e759e12371efd604290c9df30c303
#
_cell.length_a   1.000
_cell.length_b   1.000
_cell.length_c   1.000
_cell.angle_alpha   90.00
_cell.angle_beta   90.00
_cell.angle_gamma   90.00
#
_symmetry.space_group_name_H-M   'P 1'
#
loop_
_entity.id
_entity.type
_entity.pdbx_description
1 polymer ?
#
loop_
_entity_poly.entity_id
_entity_poly.type
_entity_poly.pdbx_seq_one_letter_code
_entity_poly.pdbx_strand_id
1 'polypeptide(L)'
;ITIGLLFIGSIFFLSSFFIKSILVPVSQINATAKRIAAGSYGVQIPGQYDDEIGELVGTINDMSVKIGQAEKTQTEFISSVSHELRTPLTAISGWGETLLTSENLDAETRRGVVIIAREAKRLTGMVEELLEFTRMQDGRFTLHVETADVLAEFEDTVFMYGNRLKQEGICLHYDGCDEEIPEIPCDVARMRQVFLNILDN
;
A
#
# COMPACT_ATOMS: atom_id res chain seq x y z
N ILE A 1 33.77 -58.25 5.24
CA ILE A 1 33.20 -57.27 6.19
C ILE A 1 33.79 -55.90 5.91
N THR A 2 35.10 -55.75 5.81
CA THR A 2 35.79 -54.44 5.59
C THR A 2 35.39 -53.77 4.28
N ILE A 3 35.26 -54.51 3.16
CA ILE A 3 34.84 -53.96 1.85
C ILE A 3 33.41 -53.43 1.91
N GLY A 4 32.50 -54.14 2.61
CA GLY A 4 31.12 -53.66 2.79
C GLY A 4 31.00 -52.39 3.60
N LEU A 5 31.81 -52.22 4.64
CA LEU A 5 31.87 -50.98 5.43
C LEU A 5 32.39 -49.80 4.64
N LEU A 6 33.42 -49.99 3.80
CA LEU A 6 33.96 -48.98 2.91
C LEU A 6 32.95 -48.54 1.86
N PHE A 7 32.18 -49.49 1.31
CA PHE A 7 31.15 -49.18 0.33
C PHE A 7 29.99 -48.35 0.93
N ILE A 8 29.52 -48.77 2.12
CA ILE A 8 28.50 -48.00 2.85
C ILE A 8 28.99 -46.59 3.21
N GLY A 9 30.24 -46.46 3.67
CA GLY A 9 30.86 -45.20 3.97
C GLY A 9 30.96 -44.29 2.74
N SER A 10 31.31 -44.85 1.58
CA SER A 10 31.36 -44.11 0.30
C SER A 10 29.98 -43.62 -0.13
N ILE A 11 28.94 -44.42 -0.03
CA ILE A 11 27.56 -44.01 -0.35
C ILE A 11 27.12 -42.87 0.58
N PHE A 12 27.39 -43.01 1.88
CA PHE A 12 27.02 -41.97 2.84
C PHE A 12 27.74 -40.67 2.58
N PHE A 13 29.03 -40.73 2.23
CA PHE A 13 29.82 -39.54 1.90
C PHE A 13 29.31 -38.88 0.61
N LEU A 14 29.07 -39.63 -0.45
CA LEU A 14 28.52 -39.14 -1.73
C LEU A 14 27.13 -38.53 -1.53
N SER A 15 26.27 -39.19 -0.77
CA SER A 15 24.91 -38.69 -0.45
C SER A 15 24.98 -37.36 0.34
N SER A 16 25.82 -37.29 1.35
CA SER A 16 26.01 -36.11 2.15
C SER A 16 26.58 -34.94 1.32
N PHE A 17 27.52 -35.25 0.44
CA PHE A 17 28.08 -34.26 -0.51
C PHE A 17 27.01 -33.73 -1.46
N PHE A 18 26.23 -34.62 -2.08
CA PHE A 18 25.13 -34.23 -2.98
C PHE A 18 24.07 -33.35 -2.28
N ILE A 19 23.69 -33.72 -1.08
CA ILE A 19 22.71 -32.94 -0.30
C ILE A 19 23.24 -31.52 -0.05
N LYS A 20 24.49 -31.40 0.42
CA LYS A 20 25.05 -30.09 0.78
C LYS A 20 25.42 -29.24 -0.43
N SER A 21 25.89 -29.84 -1.52
CA SER A 21 26.34 -29.10 -2.70
C SER A 21 25.23 -28.76 -3.67
N ILE A 22 24.10 -29.50 -3.67
CA ILE A 22 23.06 -29.28 -4.66
C ILE A 22 21.69 -29.06 -3.98
N LEU A 23 21.21 -29.99 -3.14
CA LEU A 23 19.85 -29.92 -2.62
C LEU A 23 19.62 -28.68 -1.74
N VAL A 24 20.54 -28.42 -0.82
CA VAL A 24 20.41 -27.28 0.11
C VAL A 24 20.41 -25.95 -0.62
N PRO A 25 21.39 -25.64 -1.52
CA PRO A 25 21.36 -24.39 -2.30
C PRO A 25 20.13 -24.24 -3.16
N VAL A 26 19.70 -25.28 -3.88
CA VAL A 26 18.50 -25.25 -4.72
C VAL A 26 17.25 -24.95 -3.89
N SER A 27 17.15 -25.55 -2.70
CA SER A 27 16.04 -25.25 -1.77
C SER A 27 16.06 -23.79 -1.29
N GLN A 28 17.25 -23.25 -1.00
CA GLN A 28 17.39 -21.83 -0.61
C GLN A 28 17.05 -20.87 -1.76
N ILE A 29 17.48 -21.17 -2.98
CA ILE A 29 17.13 -20.44 -4.19
C ILE A 29 15.61 -20.39 -4.35
N ASN A 30 14.94 -21.55 -4.28
CA ASN A 30 13.50 -21.63 -4.41
C ASN A 30 12.77 -20.86 -3.32
N ALA A 31 13.21 -20.97 -2.06
CA ALA A 31 12.63 -20.24 -0.95
C ALA A 31 12.79 -18.70 -1.12
N THR A 32 13.98 -18.26 -1.56
CA THR A 32 14.26 -16.84 -1.81
C THR A 32 13.47 -16.31 -3.01
N ALA A 33 13.40 -17.06 -4.10
CA ALA A 33 12.59 -16.71 -5.27
C ALA A 33 11.10 -16.56 -4.89
N LYS A 34 10.56 -17.45 -4.04
CA LYS A 34 9.18 -17.32 -3.52
C LYS A 34 9.00 -16.06 -2.66
N ARG A 35 9.99 -15.68 -1.85
CA ARG A 35 9.94 -14.45 -1.05
C ARG A 35 9.98 -13.21 -1.94
N ILE A 36 10.80 -13.21 -2.99
CA ILE A 36 10.84 -12.13 -3.99
C ILE A 36 9.49 -12.03 -4.69
N ALA A 37 8.90 -13.14 -5.12
CA ALA A 37 7.58 -13.18 -5.75
C ALA A 37 6.45 -12.71 -4.83
N ALA A 38 6.63 -12.84 -3.50
CA ALA A 38 5.71 -12.34 -2.49
C ALA A 38 5.97 -10.88 -2.06
N GLY A 39 6.84 -10.14 -2.79
CA GLY A 39 7.11 -8.74 -2.52
C GLY A 39 8.26 -8.47 -1.54
N SER A 40 9.00 -9.50 -1.09
CA SER A 40 10.15 -9.29 -0.22
C SER A 40 11.41 -9.07 -1.06
N TYR A 41 11.64 -7.85 -1.49
CA TYR A 41 12.78 -7.48 -2.34
C TYR A 41 14.04 -7.16 -1.51
N GLY A 42 15.23 -7.20 -2.18
CA GLY A 42 16.52 -6.96 -1.54
C GLY A 42 17.02 -8.10 -0.67
N VAL A 43 16.29 -9.20 -0.55
CA VAL A 43 16.73 -10.41 0.16
C VAL A 43 17.82 -11.13 -0.64
N GLN A 44 18.82 -11.66 0.07
CA GLN A 44 19.94 -12.36 -0.53
C GLN A 44 20.03 -13.80 -0.02
N ILE A 45 20.50 -14.69 -0.88
CA ILE A 45 20.82 -16.07 -0.53
C ILE A 45 22.23 -16.05 0.07
N PRO A 46 22.37 -16.49 1.33
CA PRO A 46 23.68 -16.53 1.97
C PRO A 46 24.53 -17.69 1.44
N GLY A 47 25.83 -17.53 1.46
CA GLY A 47 26.80 -18.57 1.09
C GLY A 47 27.65 -18.21 -0.10
N GLN A 48 28.81 -18.85 -0.19
CA GLN A 48 29.70 -18.80 -1.34
C GLN A 48 29.68 -20.16 -2.00
N TYR A 49 29.41 -20.17 -3.29
CA TYR A 49 29.39 -21.34 -4.15
C TYR A 49 30.29 -21.02 -5.35
N ASP A 50 31.20 -21.91 -5.71
CA ASP A 50 32.24 -21.70 -6.74
C ASP A 50 31.91 -22.43 -8.05
N ASP A 51 30.64 -22.83 -8.23
CA ASP A 51 30.14 -23.60 -9.38
C ASP A 51 28.95 -22.89 -10.06
N GLU A 52 28.26 -23.58 -10.96
CA GLU A 52 27.05 -23.09 -11.65
C GLU A 52 25.94 -22.69 -10.66
N ILE A 53 25.91 -23.29 -9.47
CA ILE A 53 25.01 -22.89 -8.40
C ILE A 53 25.38 -21.50 -7.89
N GLY A 54 26.68 -21.21 -7.80
CA GLY A 54 27.17 -19.88 -7.41
C GLY A 54 26.77 -18.80 -8.40
N GLU A 55 26.88 -19.07 -9.70
CA GLU A 55 26.42 -18.14 -10.74
C GLU A 55 24.92 -17.89 -10.66
N LEU A 56 24.13 -18.95 -10.44
CA LEU A 56 22.67 -18.84 -10.25
C LEU A 56 22.32 -18.04 -8.99
N VAL A 57 22.98 -18.30 -7.87
CA VAL A 57 22.80 -17.54 -6.61
C VAL A 57 23.14 -16.07 -6.83
N GLY A 58 24.26 -15.77 -7.49
CA GLY A 58 24.66 -14.40 -7.85
C GLY A 58 23.58 -13.70 -8.68
N THR A 59 23.10 -14.38 -9.73
CA THR A 59 22.04 -13.82 -10.60
C THR A 59 20.75 -13.52 -9.85
N ILE A 60 20.30 -14.42 -8.96
CA ILE A 60 19.09 -14.21 -8.14
C ILE A 60 19.30 -13.07 -7.14
N ASN A 61 20.47 -12.98 -6.52
CA ASN A 61 20.80 -11.89 -5.60
C ASN A 61 20.83 -10.54 -6.31
N ASP A 62 21.44 -10.45 -7.48
CA ASP A 62 21.47 -9.24 -8.31
C ASP A 62 20.07 -8.83 -8.76
N MET A 63 19.26 -9.79 -9.19
CA MET A 63 17.85 -9.55 -9.54
C MET A 63 17.08 -8.99 -8.35
N SER A 64 17.22 -9.60 -7.17
CA SER A 64 16.54 -9.17 -5.94
C SER A 64 16.89 -7.72 -5.57
N VAL A 65 18.18 -7.37 -5.64
CA VAL A 65 18.67 -6.02 -5.37
C VAL A 65 18.14 -5.01 -6.40
N LYS A 66 18.19 -5.35 -7.69
CA LYS A 66 17.69 -4.47 -8.75
C LYS A 66 16.21 -4.21 -8.66
N ILE A 67 15.40 -5.24 -8.34
CA ILE A 67 13.96 -5.08 -8.13
C ILE A 67 13.71 -4.17 -6.92
N GLY A 68 14.40 -4.39 -5.80
CA GLY A 68 14.27 -3.55 -4.62
C GLY A 68 14.65 -2.09 -4.86
N GLN A 69 15.69 -1.85 -5.67
CA GLN A 69 16.09 -0.49 -6.07
C GLN A 69 15.05 0.16 -6.98
N ALA A 70 14.51 -0.59 -7.95
CA ALA A 70 13.48 -0.08 -8.86
C ALA A 70 12.21 0.31 -8.10
N GLU A 71 11.75 -0.50 -7.17
CA GLU A 71 10.59 -0.23 -6.34
C GLU A 71 10.80 0.99 -5.42
N LYS A 72 11.98 1.08 -4.79
CA LYS A 72 12.33 2.26 -3.98
C LYS A 72 12.32 3.54 -4.82
N THR A 73 12.93 3.50 -6.02
CA THR A 73 12.94 4.65 -6.94
C THR A 73 11.53 5.03 -7.38
N GLN A 74 10.68 4.04 -7.66
CA GLN A 74 9.28 4.28 -8.01
C GLN A 74 8.50 4.96 -6.87
N THR A 75 8.68 4.48 -5.65
CA THR A 75 8.08 5.06 -4.45
C THR A 75 8.52 6.50 -4.21
N GLU A 76 9.83 6.76 -4.29
CA GLU A 76 10.40 8.09 -4.15
C GLU A 76 9.89 9.04 -5.25
N PHE A 77 9.79 8.56 -6.49
CA PHE A 77 9.25 9.33 -7.62
C PHE A 77 7.78 9.70 -7.38
N ILE A 78 6.92 8.75 -7.03
CA ILE A 78 5.50 9.00 -6.74
C ILE A 78 5.35 10.00 -5.58
N SER A 79 6.13 9.84 -4.52
CA SER A 79 6.12 10.75 -3.39
C SER A 79 6.51 12.18 -3.79
N SER A 80 7.58 12.32 -4.56
CA SER A 80 8.05 13.61 -5.06
C SER A 80 7.01 14.30 -5.96
N VAL A 81 6.50 13.59 -6.96
CA VAL A 81 5.48 14.12 -7.88
C VAL A 81 4.23 14.55 -7.13
N SER A 82 3.81 13.76 -6.14
CA SER A 82 2.62 14.09 -5.34
C SER A 82 2.81 15.36 -4.52
N HIS A 83 4.00 15.56 -3.94
CA HIS A 83 4.31 16.80 -3.24
C HIS A 83 4.33 18.01 -4.19
N GLU A 84 4.94 17.85 -5.37
CA GLU A 84 5.01 18.92 -6.39
C GLU A 84 3.63 19.25 -6.99
N LEU A 85 2.70 18.30 -7.04
CA LEU A 85 1.33 18.53 -7.49
C LEU A 85 0.44 19.16 -6.42
N ARG A 86 0.61 18.80 -5.14
CA ARG A 86 -0.19 19.36 -4.05
C ARG A 86 -0.10 20.85 -3.96
N THR A 87 1.09 21.42 -4.09
CA THR A 87 1.34 22.87 -3.95
C THR A 87 0.54 23.71 -4.95
N PRO A 88 0.62 23.48 -6.29
CA PRO A 88 -0.17 24.25 -7.25
C PRO A 88 -1.68 23.99 -7.11
N LEU A 89 -2.11 22.78 -6.79
CA LEU A 89 -3.52 22.48 -6.58
C LEU A 89 -4.09 23.22 -5.38
N THR A 90 -3.35 23.30 -4.27
CA THR A 90 -3.74 24.08 -3.09
C THR A 90 -3.85 25.58 -3.43
N ALA A 91 -2.93 26.09 -4.24
CA ALA A 91 -3.00 27.48 -4.70
C ALA A 91 -4.23 27.73 -5.59
N ILE A 92 -4.51 26.83 -6.55
CA ILE A 92 -5.68 26.94 -7.43
C ILE A 92 -6.99 26.87 -6.62
N SER A 93 -7.10 25.95 -5.66
CA SER A 93 -8.26 25.85 -4.77
C SER A 93 -8.43 27.12 -3.94
N GLY A 94 -7.36 27.62 -3.31
CA GLY A 94 -7.40 28.81 -2.46
C GLY A 94 -7.78 30.07 -3.24
N TRP A 95 -7.22 30.26 -4.44
CA TRP A 95 -7.63 31.35 -5.30
C TRP A 95 -9.06 31.20 -5.81
N GLY A 96 -9.49 29.99 -6.15
CA GLY A 96 -10.88 29.70 -6.52
C GLY A 96 -11.85 30.08 -5.40
N GLU A 97 -11.60 29.66 -4.17
CA GLU A 97 -12.40 30.01 -3.00
C GLU A 97 -12.41 31.52 -2.74
N THR A 98 -11.25 32.18 -2.83
CA THR A 98 -11.12 33.64 -2.67
C THR A 98 -11.93 34.39 -3.71
N LEU A 99 -11.88 33.99 -4.98
CA LEU A 99 -12.68 34.61 -6.04
C LEU A 99 -14.18 34.43 -5.81
N LEU A 100 -14.62 33.32 -5.28
CA LEU A 100 -16.04 33.05 -4.99
C LEU A 100 -16.61 33.94 -3.88
N THR A 101 -15.76 34.55 -3.02
CA THR A 101 -16.19 35.53 -2.02
C THR A 101 -16.43 36.93 -2.62
N SER A 102 -16.00 37.18 -3.87
CA SER A 102 -16.19 38.46 -4.54
C SER A 102 -17.65 38.65 -4.95
N GLU A 103 -18.22 39.80 -4.60
CA GLU A 103 -19.61 40.18 -4.92
C GLU A 103 -19.81 40.59 -6.41
N ASN A 104 -18.71 40.93 -7.11
CA ASN A 104 -18.74 41.47 -8.45
C ASN A 104 -18.58 40.46 -9.59
N LEU A 105 -18.65 39.15 -9.30
CA LEU A 105 -18.60 38.13 -10.33
C LEU A 105 -19.94 37.95 -11.04
N ASP A 106 -19.91 38.02 -12.37
CA ASP A 106 -21.06 37.60 -13.17
C ASP A 106 -21.35 36.09 -13.02
N ALA A 107 -22.56 35.68 -13.36
CA ALA A 107 -23.02 34.29 -13.13
C ALA A 107 -22.22 33.23 -13.91
N GLU A 108 -21.68 33.58 -15.09
CA GLU A 108 -20.89 32.68 -15.92
C GLU A 108 -19.49 32.50 -15.35
N THR A 109 -18.83 33.57 -15.01
CA THR A 109 -17.52 33.58 -14.34
C THR A 109 -17.60 32.81 -13.00
N ARG A 110 -18.63 33.06 -12.20
CA ARG A 110 -18.83 32.35 -10.92
C ARG A 110 -18.95 30.82 -11.14
N ARG A 111 -19.72 30.40 -12.14
CA ARG A 111 -19.83 28.96 -12.49
C ARG A 111 -18.48 28.38 -12.90
N GLY A 112 -17.71 29.08 -13.73
CA GLY A 112 -16.36 28.66 -14.13
C GLY A 112 -15.42 28.47 -12.93
N VAL A 113 -15.41 29.44 -12.02
CA VAL A 113 -14.57 29.37 -10.80
C VAL A 113 -15.00 28.20 -9.90
N VAL A 114 -16.30 27.97 -9.72
CA VAL A 114 -16.81 26.81 -8.95
C VAL A 114 -16.31 25.48 -9.55
N ILE A 115 -16.35 25.34 -10.87
CA ILE A 115 -15.89 24.13 -11.55
C ILE A 115 -14.39 23.94 -11.33
N ILE A 116 -13.58 25.00 -11.50
CA ILE A 116 -12.13 24.97 -11.34
C ILE A 116 -11.76 24.59 -9.89
N ALA A 117 -12.39 25.24 -8.90
CA ALA A 117 -12.13 24.95 -7.49
C ALA A 117 -12.50 23.52 -7.11
N ARG A 118 -13.65 23.02 -7.61
CA ARG A 118 -14.08 21.64 -7.40
C ARG A 118 -13.10 20.64 -8.00
N GLU A 119 -12.64 20.89 -9.23
CA GLU A 119 -11.71 20.00 -9.91
C GLU A 119 -10.33 20.00 -9.25
N ALA A 120 -9.83 21.16 -8.82
CA ALA A 120 -8.60 21.24 -8.05
C ALA A 120 -8.69 20.47 -6.74
N LYS A 121 -9.81 20.55 -6.02
CA LYS A 121 -10.05 19.79 -4.79
C LYS A 121 -10.11 18.28 -5.06
N ARG A 122 -10.77 17.86 -6.15
CA ARG A 122 -10.83 16.46 -6.58
C ARG A 122 -9.43 15.91 -6.89
N LEU A 123 -8.62 16.66 -7.63
CA LEU A 123 -7.23 16.30 -7.94
C LEU A 123 -6.36 16.22 -6.69
N THR A 124 -6.54 17.12 -5.74
CA THR A 124 -5.83 17.06 -4.44
C THR A 124 -6.15 15.75 -3.71
N GLY A 125 -7.41 15.36 -3.64
CA GLY A 125 -7.82 14.07 -3.07
C GLY A 125 -7.15 12.87 -3.74
N MET A 126 -7.14 12.84 -5.08
CA MET A 126 -6.46 11.76 -5.82
C MET A 126 -4.96 11.68 -5.56
N VAL A 127 -4.29 12.84 -5.43
CA VAL A 127 -2.86 12.90 -5.08
C VAL A 127 -2.62 12.38 -3.66
N GLU A 128 -3.50 12.69 -2.72
CA GLU A 128 -3.42 12.18 -1.35
C GLU A 128 -3.64 10.68 -1.26
N GLU A 129 -4.60 10.13 -1.99
CA GLU A 129 -4.84 8.68 -2.11
C GLU A 129 -3.63 7.96 -2.71
N LEU A 130 -3.00 8.53 -3.75
CA LEU A 130 -1.80 7.97 -4.37
C LEU A 130 -0.62 7.93 -3.39
N LEU A 131 -0.43 8.99 -2.60
CA LEU A 131 0.59 9.03 -1.54
C LEU A 131 0.32 7.98 -0.46
N GLU A 132 -0.92 7.81 -0.08
CA GLU A 132 -1.31 6.85 0.94
C GLU A 132 -1.08 5.41 0.46
N PHE A 133 -1.45 5.11 -0.77
CA PHE A 133 -1.16 3.82 -1.42
C PHE A 133 0.35 3.53 -1.44
N THR A 134 1.16 4.52 -1.78
CA THR A 134 2.62 4.37 -1.82
C THR A 134 3.21 4.07 -0.43
N ARG A 135 2.70 4.74 0.62
CA ARG A 135 3.11 4.47 2.01
C ARG A 135 2.74 3.07 2.49
N MET A 136 1.62 2.54 2.01
CA MET A 136 1.21 1.15 2.30
C MET A 136 2.19 0.13 1.69
N GLN A 137 2.62 0.35 0.45
CA GLN A 137 3.59 -0.52 -0.22
C GLN A 137 4.95 -0.54 0.49
N ASP A 138 5.41 0.60 0.99
CA ASP A 138 6.69 0.73 1.69
C ASP A 138 6.72 0.09 3.09
N GLY A 139 5.62 -0.46 3.57
CA GLY A 139 5.52 -0.97 4.94
C GLY A 139 5.64 0.12 6.02
N ARG A 140 5.59 1.40 5.64
CA ARG A 140 5.61 2.56 6.54
C ARG A 140 4.22 2.93 7.04
N PHE A 141 3.23 2.13 6.67
CA PHE A 141 1.87 2.31 7.12
C PHE A 141 1.75 1.81 8.56
N THR A 142 1.58 2.74 9.49
CA THR A 142 1.34 2.45 10.90
C THR A 142 -0.13 2.71 11.22
N LEU A 143 -0.80 1.68 11.77
CA LEU A 143 -2.16 1.83 12.30
C LEU A 143 -2.07 2.40 13.73
N HIS A 144 -2.87 3.41 14.01
CA HIS A 144 -3.13 3.90 15.36
C HIS A 144 -4.33 3.17 15.95
N VAL A 145 -4.06 1.95 16.45
CA VAL A 145 -5.11 1.07 16.96
C VAL A 145 -5.52 1.50 18.36
N GLU A 146 -6.81 1.78 18.54
CA GLU A 146 -7.46 2.05 19.82
C GLU A 146 -8.75 1.25 19.93
N THR A 147 -9.26 1.07 21.14
CA THR A 147 -10.56 0.41 21.36
C THR A 147 -11.67 1.41 21.06
N ALA A 148 -12.54 1.09 20.12
CA ALA A 148 -13.58 2.00 19.65
C ALA A 148 -14.90 1.29 19.40
N ASP A 149 -15.98 2.04 19.58
CA ASP A 149 -17.33 1.68 19.17
C ASP A 149 -17.49 1.95 17.67
N VAL A 150 -17.32 0.90 16.88
CA VAL A 150 -17.37 0.99 15.41
C VAL A 150 -18.76 1.33 14.90
N LEU A 151 -19.83 0.94 15.65
CA LEU A 151 -21.20 1.28 15.28
C LEU A 151 -21.43 2.78 15.43
N ALA A 152 -21.02 3.37 16.53
CA ALA A 152 -21.13 4.82 16.75
C ALA A 152 -20.34 5.61 15.68
N GLU A 153 -19.12 5.17 15.33
CA GLU A 153 -18.32 5.80 14.29
C GLU A 153 -18.96 5.68 12.90
N PHE A 154 -19.62 4.55 12.62
CA PHE A 154 -20.36 4.37 11.37
C PHE A 154 -21.59 5.29 11.32
N GLU A 155 -22.37 5.35 12.40
CA GLU A 155 -23.56 6.19 12.51
C GLU A 155 -23.23 7.68 12.37
N ASP A 156 -22.15 8.14 13.01
CA ASP A 156 -21.63 9.50 12.83
C ASP A 156 -21.26 9.78 11.37
N THR A 157 -20.62 8.81 10.71
CA THR A 157 -20.25 8.93 9.29
C THR A 157 -21.49 9.01 8.40
N VAL A 158 -22.48 8.15 8.61
CA VAL A 158 -23.77 8.16 7.90
C VAL A 158 -24.50 9.49 8.10
N PHE A 159 -24.52 10.01 9.32
CA PHE A 159 -25.14 11.29 9.62
C PHE A 159 -24.48 12.45 8.87
N MET A 160 -23.14 12.52 8.92
CA MET A 160 -22.39 13.56 8.21
C MET A 160 -22.57 13.46 6.70
N TYR A 161 -22.50 12.25 6.16
CA TYR A 161 -22.65 12.00 4.73
C TYR A 161 -24.08 12.27 4.26
N GLY A 162 -25.09 11.90 5.04
CA GLY A 162 -26.50 12.19 4.77
C GLY A 162 -26.81 13.68 4.68
N ASN A 163 -26.16 14.52 5.50
CA ASN A 163 -26.26 15.97 5.41
C ASN A 163 -25.71 16.53 4.08
N ARG A 164 -24.63 15.94 3.57
CA ARG A 164 -24.05 16.29 2.25
C ARG A 164 -25.02 15.89 1.13
N LEU A 165 -25.50 14.65 1.14
CA LEU A 165 -26.44 14.14 0.14
C LEU A 165 -27.73 14.94 0.09
N LYS A 166 -28.22 15.40 1.23
CA LYS A 166 -29.44 16.23 1.32
C LYS A 166 -29.29 17.57 0.58
N GLN A 167 -28.06 18.15 0.57
CA GLN A 167 -27.77 19.36 -0.21
C GLN A 167 -27.80 19.08 -1.73
N GLU A 168 -27.55 17.83 -2.13
CA GLU A 168 -27.60 17.36 -3.50
C GLU A 168 -28.99 16.82 -3.89
N GLY A 169 -29.99 16.88 -3.00
CA GLY A 169 -31.36 16.43 -3.24
C GLY A 169 -31.54 14.92 -3.10
N ILE A 170 -30.56 14.20 -2.56
CA ILE A 170 -30.59 12.76 -2.35
C ILE A 170 -31.01 12.48 -0.90
N CYS A 171 -31.92 11.54 -0.69
CA CYS A 171 -32.35 11.11 0.62
C CYS A 171 -31.66 9.79 0.97
N LEU A 172 -30.82 9.81 2.02
CA LEU A 172 -30.20 8.64 2.60
C LEU A 172 -31.14 8.05 3.66
N HIS A 173 -31.49 6.77 3.51
CA HIS A 173 -32.22 6.01 4.49
C HIS A 173 -31.23 5.09 5.23
N TYR A 174 -31.23 5.14 6.54
CA TYR A 174 -30.44 4.28 7.40
C TYR A 174 -31.35 3.73 8.50
N ASP A 175 -31.46 2.41 8.56
CA ASP A 175 -32.10 1.71 9.66
C ASP A 175 -31.04 1.31 10.68
N GLY A 176 -31.10 1.88 11.87
CA GLY A 176 -30.13 1.63 12.95
C GLY A 176 -30.06 0.15 13.32
N CYS A 177 -28.94 -0.25 13.89
CA CYS A 177 -28.75 -1.59 14.43
C CYS A 177 -29.18 -1.60 15.91
N ASP A 178 -30.16 -2.46 16.27
CA ASP A 178 -30.62 -2.60 17.66
C ASP A 178 -29.73 -3.58 18.48
N GLU A 179 -28.74 -4.22 17.84
CA GLU A 179 -27.83 -5.15 18.49
C GLU A 179 -26.64 -4.42 19.12
N GLU A 180 -26.31 -4.76 20.37
CA GLU A 180 -25.07 -4.29 21.00
C GLU A 180 -23.86 -4.89 20.29
N ILE A 181 -23.11 -4.05 19.57
CA ILE A 181 -21.84 -4.43 18.95
C ILE A 181 -20.72 -4.10 19.96
N PRO A 182 -19.88 -5.07 20.34
CA PRO A 182 -18.79 -4.81 21.26
C PRO A 182 -17.75 -3.86 20.64
N GLU A 183 -17.12 -3.06 21.47
CA GLU A 183 -15.94 -2.28 21.06
C GLU A 183 -14.85 -3.20 20.53
N ILE A 184 -14.20 -2.78 19.44
CA ILE A 184 -13.11 -3.55 18.81
C ILE A 184 -11.84 -2.70 18.68
N PRO A 185 -10.66 -3.32 18.73
CA PRO A 185 -9.42 -2.61 18.45
C PRO A 185 -9.32 -2.27 16.96
N CYS A 186 -9.36 -0.98 16.64
CA CYS A 186 -9.25 -0.49 15.27
C CYS A 186 -8.61 0.90 15.21
N ASP A 187 -8.21 1.31 14.01
CA ASP A 187 -7.84 2.70 13.72
C ASP A 187 -9.10 3.43 13.27
N VAL A 188 -9.65 4.26 14.15
CA VAL A 188 -10.91 5.00 13.96
C VAL A 188 -10.89 5.86 12.69
N ALA A 189 -9.78 6.56 12.45
CA ALA A 189 -9.65 7.42 11.28
C ALA A 189 -9.73 6.60 9.97
N ARG A 190 -9.11 5.43 9.96
CA ARG A 190 -9.13 4.51 8.81
C ARG A 190 -10.48 3.83 8.63
N MET A 191 -11.13 3.44 9.71
CA MET A 191 -12.48 2.89 9.64
C MET A 191 -13.45 3.90 9.06
N ARG A 192 -13.40 5.15 9.51
CA ARG A 192 -14.22 6.24 8.94
C ARG A 192 -13.94 6.44 7.45
N GLN A 193 -12.68 6.36 7.01
CA GLN A 193 -12.32 6.44 5.59
C GLN A 193 -12.93 5.28 4.79
N VAL A 194 -12.91 4.05 5.33
CA VAL A 194 -13.56 2.88 4.69
C VAL A 194 -15.06 3.12 4.55
N PHE A 195 -15.73 3.61 5.60
CA PHE A 195 -17.16 3.90 5.56
C PHE A 195 -17.51 4.96 4.51
N LEU A 196 -16.74 6.05 4.46
CA LEU A 196 -16.92 7.09 3.45
C LEU A 196 -16.74 6.55 2.02
N ASN A 197 -15.72 5.73 1.79
CA ASN A 197 -15.48 5.13 0.48
C ASN A 197 -16.61 4.20 0.03
N ILE A 198 -17.24 3.49 0.97
CA ILE A 198 -18.40 2.62 0.68
C ILE A 198 -19.64 3.47 0.37
N LEU A 199 -19.85 4.55 1.10
CA LEU A 199 -21.00 5.43 0.92
C LEU A 199 -20.91 6.31 -0.34
N ASP A 200 -19.68 6.62 -0.80
CA ASP A 200 -19.42 7.49 -1.96
C ASP A 200 -19.45 6.70 -3.31
N ASN A 201 -19.46 5.36 -3.25
CA ASN A 201 -19.55 4.47 -4.42
C ASN A 201 -20.99 4.18 -4.80
#